data_377cc509d4e95f42787d23139bee3fad
#
_entry.id   377cc509d4e95f42787d23139bee3fad
#
_cell.length_a   1.000
_cell.length_b   1.000
_cell.length_c   1.000
_cell.angle_alpha   90.00
_cell.angle_beta   90.00
_cell.angle_gamma   90.00
#
_symmetry.space_group_name_H-M   'P 1'
#
loop_
_entity.id
_entity.type
_entity.pdbx_description
1 polymer ?
#
loop_
_entity_poly.entity_id
_entity_poly.type
_entity_poly.pdbx_seq_one_letter_code
_entity_poly.pdbx_strand_id
1 'polypeptide(L)'
;MDSSEIKQLQILATKARMGAILGTFCAKSGHPGGSLSAADIFTYLYFKEMNVDPKNPKWEDRDRFVLSKGHCCPSLYAVLALKGYFEWDELTKLRHVGAMLQGHPDMKGTPGIDMSTGSLGQGISAACGMALSAKISNKSYRVYSVLGDGEVEEGQVWEAAMFAAHNKLDNLVLFVDQNGLQIDGTVDEVAGIEPLDKKFESFGFEVFKIDGHDFNQIEDALNKAREVKGKPVAILAKTVKGKGVSFMENQVGWHGTAPNKEQYDQATAELQAEIDRLEGNC
;
A
#
# COMPACT_ATOMS: atom_id res chain seq x y z
N MET A 1 19.68 6.46 -0.85
CA MET A 1 19.15 7.85 -1.02
C MET A 1 19.94 8.84 -0.19
N ASP A 2 19.98 10.14 -0.60
CA ASP A 2 20.49 11.19 0.27
C ASP A 2 19.48 11.65 1.34
N SER A 3 19.94 12.41 2.34
CA SER A 3 19.08 12.85 3.45
C SER A 3 17.94 13.78 3.02
N SER A 4 18.10 14.54 1.94
CA SER A 4 17.09 15.45 1.41
C SER A 4 15.96 14.68 0.73
N GLU A 5 16.30 13.63 -0.05
CA GLU A 5 15.33 12.74 -0.67
C GLU A 5 14.50 11.99 0.37
N ILE A 6 15.16 11.43 1.40
CA ILE A 6 14.48 10.74 2.50
C ILE A 6 13.49 11.68 3.19
N LYS A 7 13.94 12.88 3.54
CA LYS A 7 13.10 13.92 4.15
C LYS A 7 11.88 14.25 3.28
N GLN A 8 12.07 14.42 1.98
CA GLN A 8 10.97 14.70 1.05
C GLN A 8 9.94 13.56 1.02
N LEU A 9 10.40 12.31 1.01
CA LEU A 9 9.51 11.14 1.05
C LEU A 9 8.76 11.04 2.40
N GLN A 10 9.42 11.34 3.51
CA GLN A 10 8.77 11.39 4.83
C GLN A 10 7.67 12.43 4.89
N ILE A 11 7.90 13.63 4.33
CA ILE A 11 6.87 14.68 4.23
C ILE A 11 5.70 14.21 3.37
N LEU A 12 5.96 13.60 2.21
CA LEU A 12 4.91 13.08 1.32
C LEU A 12 4.11 11.95 1.98
N ALA A 13 4.76 11.03 2.67
CA ALA A 13 4.08 9.95 3.39
C ALA A 13 3.22 10.49 4.54
N THR A 14 3.71 11.52 5.25
CA THR A 14 2.93 12.19 6.31
C THR A 14 1.72 12.92 5.72
N LYS A 15 1.87 13.59 4.57
CA LYS A 15 0.74 14.19 3.83
C LYS A 15 -0.24 13.11 3.35
N ALA A 16 0.23 11.95 2.91
CA ALA A 16 -0.65 10.85 2.53
C ALA A 16 -1.48 10.34 3.72
N ARG A 17 -0.88 10.26 4.91
CA ARG A 17 -1.60 9.97 6.17
C ARG A 17 -2.66 11.03 6.48
N MET A 18 -2.33 12.33 6.34
CA MET A 18 -3.32 13.42 6.51
C MET A 18 -4.50 13.26 5.55
N GLY A 19 -4.24 12.93 4.28
CA GLY A 19 -5.29 12.69 3.29
C GLY A 19 -6.17 11.48 3.64
N ALA A 20 -5.59 10.41 4.18
CA ALA A 20 -6.36 9.24 4.64
C ALA A 20 -7.29 9.60 5.83
N ILE A 21 -6.77 10.38 6.78
CA ILE A 21 -7.55 10.88 7.93
C ILE A 21 -8.66 11.83 7.44
N LEU A 22 -8.35 12.78 6.54
CA LEU A 22 -9.33 13.69 5.95
C LEU A 22 -10.46 12.92 5.26
N GLY A 23 -10.13 12.00 4.36
CA GLY A 23 -11.11 11.25 3.59
C GLY A 23 -12.02 10.40 4.48
N THR A 24 -11.46 9.67 5.45
CA THR A 24 -12.24 8.83 6.37
C THR A 24 -13.12 9.66 7.31
N PHE A 25 -12.62 10.82 7.76
CA PHE A 25 -13.41 11.78 8.56
C PHE A 25 -14.61 12.32 7.77
N CYS A 26 -14.39 12.84 6.56
CA CYS A 26 -15.47 13.37 5.71
C CYS A 26 -16.50 12.30 5.34
N ALA A 27 -16.05 11.11 5.04
CA ALA A 27 -16.92 9.97 4.73
C ALA A 27 -17.68 9.42 5.96
N LYS A 28 -17.26 9.73 7.18
CA LYS A 28 -17.71 9.09 8.43
C LYS A 28 -17.62 7.55 8.37
N SER A 29 -16.73 7.04 7.56
CA SER A 29 -16.55 5.62 7.27
C SER A 29 -15.19 5.39 6.61
N GLY A 30 -14.59 4.22 6.80
CA GLY A 30 -13.36 3.83 6.14
C GLY A 30 -12.36 3.18 7.07
N HIS A 31 -11.16 2.91 6.58
CA HIS A 31 -10.17 2.10 7.25
C HIS A 31 -8.87 2.90 7.45
N PRO A 32 -8.78 3.77 8.49
CA PRO A 32 -7.59 4.59 8.70
C PRO A 32 -6.36 3.76 9.10
N GLY A 33 -6.49 2.81 10.03
CA GLY A 33 -5.35 2.11 10.62
C GLY A 33 -4.39 1.48 9.61
N GLY A 34 -4.91 0.63 8.73
CA GLY A 34 -4.11 -0.02 7.68
C GLY A 34 -3.72 0.91 6.53
N SER A 35 -4.43 2.04 6.36
CA SER A 35 -4.04 3.11 5.43
C SER A 35 -2.78 3.82 5.92
N LEU A 36 -2.74 4.14 7.23
CA LEU A 36 -1.61 4.84 7.84
C LEU A 36 -0.34 3.97 7.87
N SER A 37 -0.46 2.64 8.08
CA SER A 37 0.69 1.72 8.08
C SER A 37 1.40 1.64 6.73
N ALA A 38 0.65 1.62 5.63
CA ALA A 38 1.18 1.41 4.29
C ALA A 38 1.60 2.70 3.55
N ALA A 39 1.42 3.87 4.17
CA ALA A 39 1.64 5.17 3.51
C ALA A 39 3.08 5.35 2.99
N ASP A 40 4.11 4.88 3.72
CA ASP A 40 5.51 4.96 3.29
C ASP A 40 5.76 4.09 2.05
N ILE A 41 5.24 2.87 2.03
CA ILE A 41 5.35 1.94 0.91
C ILE A 41 4.70 2.56 -0.35
N PHE A 42 3.46 3.06 -0.23
CA PHE A 42 2.78 3.71 -1.37
C PHE A 42 3.54 4.93 -1.86
N THR A 43 4.04 5.76 -0.93
CA THR A 43 4.80 6.95 -1.27
C THR A 43 6.07 6.58 -2.03
N TYR A 44 6.84 5.62 -1.54
CA TYR A 44 8.06 5.19 -2.21
C TYR A 44 7.76 4.66 -3.62
N LEU A 45 6.77 3.77 -3.74
CA LEU A 45 6.39 3.19 -5.03
C LEU A 45 6.02 4.26 -6.06
N TYR A 46 5.16 5.20 -5.73
CA TYR A 46 4.70 6.20 -6.70
C TYR A 46 5.69 7.34 -6.95
N PHE A 47 6.56 7.69 -6.00
CA PHE A 47 7.45 8.84 -6.17
C PHE A 47 8.88 8.47 -6.57
N LYS A 48 9.31 7.21 -6.35
CA LYS A 48 10.69 6.79 -6.65
C LYS A 48 10.78 5.54 -7.54
N GLU A 49 9.92 4.55 -7.32
CA GLU A 49 10.10 3.22 -7.93
C GLU A 49 9.41 3.08 -9.27
N MET A 50 8.10 3.37 -9.30
CA MET A 50 7.25 3.04 -10.44
C MET A 50 7.39 4.03 -11.59
N ASN A 51 7.47 3.50 -12.79
CA ASN A 51 7.39 4.26 -14.02
C ASN A 51 5.92 4.51 -14.37
N VAL A 52 5.38 5.65 -13.91
CA VAL A 52 3.99 6.07 -14.09
C VAL A 52 3.90 7.54 -14.46
N ASP A 53 2.90 7.90 -15.27
CA ASP A 53 2.61 9.27 -15.68
C ASP A 53 1.16 9.65 -15.30
N PRO A 54 0.93 10.56 -14.33
CA PRO A 54 -0.40 10.99 -13.96
C PRO A 54 -1.16 11.71 -15.09
N LYS A 55 -0.45 12.30 -16.06
CA LYS A 55 -1.06 12.93 -17.24
C LYS A 55 -1.49 11.91 -18.30
N ASN A 56 -0.95 10.68 -18.25
CA ASN A 56 -1.33 9.58 -19.10
C ASN A 56 -1.58 8.29 -18.25
N PRO A 57 -2.64 8.27 -17.42
CA PRO A 57 -2.88 7.18 -16.48
C PRO A 57 -3.17 5.83 -17.13
N LYS A 58 -3.42 5.81 -18.44
CA LYS A 58 -3.65 4.60 -19.24
C LYS A 58 -2.46 4.22 -20.13
N TRP A 59 -1.31 4.83 -19.92
CA TRP A 59 -0.11 4.49 -20.68
C TRP A 59 0.17 2.97 -20.60
N GLU A 60 0.29 2.33 -21.74
CA GLU A 60 0.37 0.87 -21.82
C GLU A 60 1.64 0.28 -21.22
N ASP A 61 2.76 0.98 -21.29
CA ASP A 61 4.06 0.51 -20.80
C ASP A 61 4.38 0.96 -19.36
N ARG A 62 3.42 1.62 -18.68
CA ARG A 62 3.58 1.99 -17.27
C ARG A 62 3.69 0.74 -16.40
N ASP A 63 4.34 0.85 -15.26
CA ASP A 63 4.22 -0.14 -14.19
C ASP A 63 2.79 -0.24 -13.67
N ARG A 64 2.46 -1.35 -13.04
CA ARG A 64 1.12 -1.62 -12.49
C ARG A 64 1.16 -1.72 -10.97
N PHE A 65 0.13 -1.21 -10.34
CA PHE A 65 -0.05 -1.31 -8.90
C PHE A 65 -1.40 -1.91 -8.54
N VAL A 66 -1.40 -2.98 -7.75
CA VAL A 66 -2.60 -3.61 -7.23
C VAL A 66 -2.61 -3.54 -5.71
N LEU A 67 -3.50 -2.71 -5.15
CA LEU A 67 -3.75 -2.70 -3.72
C LEU A 67 -4.64 -3.89 -3.35
N SER A 68 -4.04 -5.05 -3.02
CA SER A 68 -4.79 -6.28 -2.71
C SER A 68 -5.64 -6.10 -1.45
N LYS A 69 -5.06 -5.52 -0.38
CA LYS A 69 -5.83 -5.06 0.80
C LYS A 69 -6.61 -3.76 0.49
N GLY A 70 -7.62 -3.87 -0.39
CA GLY A 70 -8.31 -2.73 -0.98
C GLY A 70 -8.92 -1.73 -0.01
N HIS A 71 -9.21 -2.16 1.22
CA HIS A 71 -9.73 -1.29 2.28
C HIS A 71 -8.77 -0.16 2.69
N CYS A 72 -7.45 -0.31 2.41
CA CYS A 72 -6.43 0.72 2.70
C CYS A 72 -6.31 1.79 1.60
N CYS A 73 -7.27 1.88 0.69
CA CYS A 73 -7.31 2.88 -0.39
C CYS A 73 -7.27 4.35 0.06
N PRO A 74 -7.70 4.78 1.28
CA PRO A 74 -7.59 6.19 1.66
C PRO A 74 -6.18 6.77 1.52
N SER A 75 -5.13 6.07 1.97
CA SER A 75 -3.75 6.54 1.74
C SER A 75 -3.32 6.44 0.29
N LEU A 76 -3.74 5.41 -0.43
CA LEU A 76 -3.44 5.32 -1.87
C LEU A 76 -4.04 6.48 -2.63
N TYR A 77 -5.29 6.85 -2.35
CA TYR A 77 -5.93 8.01 -2.97
C TYR A 77 -5.19 9.31 -2.66
N ALA A 78 -4.73 9.49 -1.41
CA ALA A 78 -3.92 10.65 -1.06
C ALA A 78 -2.59 10.68 -1.83
N VAL A 79 -1.91 9.54 -1.98
CA VAL A 79 -0.69 9.43 -2.80
C VAL A 79 -0.96 9.74 -4.27
N LEU A 80 -2.08 9.26 -4.82
CA LEU A 80 -2.47 9.55 -6.21
C LEU A 80 -2.78 11.04 -6.41
N ALA A 81 -3.47 11.69 -5.47
CA ALA A 81 -3.71 13.14 -5.50
C ALA A 81 -2.39 13.92 -5.42
N LEU A 82 -1.49 13.58 -4.50
CA LEU A 82 -0.16 14.20 -4.38
C LEU A 82 0.69 13.99 -5.64
N LYS A 83 0.54 12.88 -6.33
CA LYS A 83 1.22 12.59 -7.59
C LYS A 83 0.62 13.36 -8.78
N GLY A 84 -0.61 13.87 -8.65
CA GLY A 84 -1.29 14.70 -9.65
C GLY A 84 -2.25 13.93 -10.58
N TYR A 85 -2.78 12.79 -10.16
CA TYR A 85 -3.82 12.07 -10.89
C TYR A 85 -5.18 12.76 -10.82
N PHE A 86 -5.47 13.45 -9.72
CA PHE A 86 -6.68 14.25 -9.48
C PHE A 86 -6.43 15.25 -8.34
N GLU A 87 -7.36 16.21 -8.19
CA GLU A 87 -7.24 17.27 -7.19
C GLU A 87 -7.40 16.74 -5.76
N TRP A 88 -6.65 17.32 -4.83
CA TRP A 88 -6.66 16.94 -3.41
C TRP A 88 -8.05 17.00 -2.78
N ASP A 89 -8.88 17.96 -3.19
CA ASP A 89 -10.23 18.14 -2.65
C ASP A 89 -11.17 16.97 -2.94
N GLU A 90 -10.84 16.10 -3.91
CA GLU A 90 -11.62 14.88 -4.15
C GLU A 90 -11.59 13.92 -2.95
N LEU A 91 -10.55 13.99 -2.11
CA LEU A 91 -10.47 13.18 -0.89
C LEU A 91 -11.64 13.45 0.07
N THR A 92 -12.17 14.68 0.09
CA THR A 92 -13.33 15.03 0.93
C THR A 92 -14.63 14.36 0.49
N LYS A 93 -14.66 13.81 -0.74
CA LYS A 93 -15.81 13.13 -1.33
C LYS A 93 -15.74 11.61 -1.23
N LEU A 94 -14.74 11.07 -0.50
CA LEU A 94 -14.59 9.63 -0.31
C LEU A 94 -15.93 8.98 0.08
N ARG A 95 -16.32 7.90 -0.62
CA ARG A 95 -17.54 7.11 -0.38
C ARG A 95 -18.86 7.87 -0.59
N HIS A 96 -18.86 9.10 -1.07
CA HIS A 96 -20.08 9.79 -1.40
C HIS A 96 -20.69 9.21 -2.70
N VAL A 97 -22.02 9.20 -2.77
CA VAL A 97 -22.72 8.71 -3.98
C VAL A 97 -22.34 9.57 -5.18
N GLY A 98 -21.91 8.93 -6.25
CA GLY A 98 -21.48 9.59 -7.48
C GLY A 98 -20.03 10.13 -7.46
N ALA A 99 -19.33 10.06 -6.33
CA ALA A 99 -17.92 10.44 -6.28
C ALA A 99 -17.02 9.39 -6.93
N MET A 100 -15.86 9.81 -7.46
CA MET A 100 -14.91 8.87 -8.06
C MET A 100 -14.16 8.03 -7.02
N LEU A 101 -13.98 8.53 -5.79
CA LEU A 101 -13.25 7.82 -4.73
C LEU A 101 -14.19 6.91 -3.95
N GLN A 102 -14.20 5.64 -4.34
CA GLN A 102 -15.00 4.61 -3.73
C GLN A 102 -14.36 4.07 -2.45
N GLY A 103 -15.12 3.33 -1.63
CA GLY A 103 -14.63 2.74 -0.37
C GLY A 103 -13.57 1.66 -0.54
N HIS A 104 -13.39 1.18 -1.76
CA HIS A 104 -12.32 0.30 -2.24
C HIS A 104 -11.90 0.76 -3.64
N PRO A 105 -10.68 0.43 -4.12
CA PRO A 105 -10.22 0.86 -5.43
C PRO A 105 -11.19 0.47 -6.56
N ASP A 106 -11.50 1.43 -7.42
CA ASP A 106 -12.30 1.19 -8.63
C ASP A 106 -11.50 1.62 -9.87
N MET A 107 -11.10 0.64 -10.69
CA MET A 107 -10.31 0.87 -11.91
C MET A 107 -11.07 1.58 -13.02
N LYS A 108 -12.41 1.63 -12.94
CA LYS A 108 -13.24 2.27 -13.96
C LYS A 108 -13.42 3.76 -13.70
N GLY A 109 -13.56 4.14 -12.43
CA GLY A 109 -13.89 5.50 -12.01
C GLY A 109 -12.72 6.33 -11.51
N THR A 110 -11.65 5.70 -11.01
CA THR A 110 -10.54 6.41 -10.35
C THR A 110 -9.27 6.38 -11.19
N PRO A 111 -8.76 7.54 -11.68
CA PRO A 111 -7.48 7.60 -12.40
C PRO A 111 -6.32 7.07 -11.54
N GLY A 112 -5.43 6.27 -12.15
CA GLY A 112 -4.27 5.70 -11.46
C GLY A 112 -4.55 4.39 -10.71
N ILE A 113 -5.78 3.90 -10.73
CA ILE A 113 -6.14 2.58 -10.20
C ILE A 113 -6.11 1.55 -11.33
N ASP A 114 -5.28 0.51 -11.18
CA ASP A 114 -5.10 -0.54 -12.18
C ASP A 114 -6.06 -1.72 -12.01
N MET A 115 -6.57 -1.95 -10.78
CA MET A 115 -7.49 -3.06 -10.49
C MET A 115 -8.49 -2.68 -9.40
N SER A 116 -9.76 -2.99 -9.61
CA SER A 116 -10.77 -2.94 -8.56
C SER A 116 -10.54 -4.08 -7.56
N THR A 117 -10.40 -3.74 -6.28
CA THR A 117 -10.12 -4.71 -5.21
C THR A 117 -11.05 -4.48 -4.01
N GLY A 118 -10.92 -5.33 -2.97
CA GLY A 118 -11.73 -5.24 -1.76
C GLY A 118 -12.10 -6.62 -1.19
N SER A 119 -12.27 -7.62 -2.04
CA SER A 119 -12.30 -9.03 -1.62
C SER A 119 -10.87 -9.48 -1.37
N LEU A 120 -10.53 -9.72 -0.09
CA LEU A 120 -9.15 -10.07 0.31
C LEU A 120 -8.68 -11.34 -0.38
N GLY A 121 -7.40 -11.41 -0.66
CA GLY A 121 -6.76 -12.52 -1.38
C GLY A 121 -6.93 -12.51 -2.91
N GLN A 122 -7.86 -11.70 -3.48
CA GLN A 122 -8.11 -11.70 -4.92
C GLN A 122 -7.17 -10.79 -5.72
N GLY A 123 -6.70 -9.70 -5.11
CA GLY A 123 -5.85 -8.72 -5.79
C GLY A 123 -4.53 -9.31 -6.28
N ILE A 124 -3.90 -10.17 -5.50
CA ILE A 124 -2.65 -10.84 -5.89
C ILE A 124 -2.82 -11.69 -7.16
N SER A 125 -3.96 -12.36 -7.34
CA SER A 125 -4.24 -13.14 -8.55
C SER A 125 -4.33 -12.25 -9.79
N ALA A 126 -4.96 -11.08 -9.67
CA ALA A 126 -4.99 -10.09 -10.74
C ALA A 126 -3.57 -9.56 -11.05
N ALA A 127 -2.76 -9.29 -10.02
CA ALA A 127 -1.36 -8.88 -10.18
C ALA A 127 -0.53 -9.94 -10.92
N CYS A 128 -0.72 -11.23 -10.60
CA CYS A 128 -0.09 -12.35 -11.33
C CYS A 128 -0.48 -12.34 -12.81
N GLY A 129 -1.76 -12.14 -13.12
CA GLY A 129 -2.24 -12.05 -14.50
C GLY A 129 -1.61 -10.87 -15.27
N MET A 130 -1.49 -9.70 -14.63
CA MET A 130 -0.81 -8.54 -15.22
C MET A 130 0.68 -8.81 -15.46
N ALA A 131 1.37 -9.43 -14.49
CA ALA A 131 2.79 -9.77 -14.62
C ALA A 131 3.03 -10.79 -15.73
N LEU A 132 2.18 -11.81 -15.85
CA LEU A 132 2.23 -12.78 -16.95
C LEU A 132 1.94 -12.11 -18.29
N SER A 133 0.96 -11.20 -18.36
CA SER A 133 0.64 -10.43 -19.57
C SER A 133 1.85 -9.67 -20.08
N ALA A 134 2.63 -9.02 -19.20
CA ALA A 134 3.87 -8.35 -19.60
C ALA A 134 4.85 -9.33 -20.28
N LYS A 135 5.06 -10.51 -19.69
CA LYS A 135 5.98 -11.52 -20.24
C LYS A 135 5.52 -12.05 -21.60
N ILE A 136 4.24 -12.39 -21.74
CA ILE A 136 3.68 -12.90 -23.01
C ILE A 136 3.75 -11.83 -24.10
N SER A 137 3.53 -10.57 -23.75
CA SER A 137 3.54 -9.44 -24.70
C SER A 137 4.93 -8.83 -24.91
N ASN A 138 5.99 -9.41 -24.33
CA ASN A 138 7.36 -8.89 -24.37
C ASN A 138 7.46 -7.43 -23.91
N LYS A 139 6.67 -7.06 -22.89
CA LYS A 139 6.71 -5.76 -22.23
C LYS A 139 7.62 -5.80 -21.01
N SER A 140 8.23 -4.67 -20.67
CA SER A 140 9.20 -4.57 -19.56
C SER A 140 8.62 -4.06 -18.26
N TYR A 141 7.32 -3.73 -18.22
CA TYR A 141 6.72 -3.19 -17.00
C TYR A 141 6.70 -4.20 -15.85
N ARG A 142 6.84 -3.68 -14.67
CA ARG A 142 6.75 -4.44 -13.41
C ARG A 142 5.35 -4.29 -12.80
N VAL A 143 5.02 -5.23 -11.95
CA VAL A 143 3.76 -5.23 -11.20
C VAL A 143 4.08 -5.27 -9.70
N TYR A 144 3.51 -4.34 -8.97
CA TYR A 144 3.62 -4.24 -7.52
C TYR A 144 2.27 -4.50 -6.88
N SER A 145 2.25 -5.25 -5.79
CA SER A 145 1.01 -5.47 -5.03
C SER A 145 1.28 -5.35 -3.54
N VAL A 146 0.33 -4.80 -2.79
CA VAL A 146 0.40 -4.70 -1.34
C VAL A 146 -0.74 -5.48 -0.72
N LEU A 147 -0.37 -6.47 0.10
CA LEU A 147 -1.25 -7.33 0.88
C LEU A 147 -1.20 -6.91 2.35
N GLY A 148 -2.23 -7.24 3.11
CA GLY A 148 -2.18 -7.23 4.57
C GLY A 148 -1.73 -8.58 5.12
N ASP A 149 -1.20 -8.56 6.35
CA ASP A 149 -0.82 -9.79 7.07
C ASP A 149 -2.04 -10.69 7.35
N GLY A 150 -3.16 -10.15 7.83
CA GLY A 150 -4.40 -10.90 7.94
C GLY A 150 -4.98 -11.36 6.59
N GLU A 151 -4.72 -10.63 5.50
CA GLU A 151 -5.13 -11.06 4.16
C GLU A 151 -4.41 -12.33 3.71
N VAL A 152 -3.19 -12.56 4.16
CA VAL A 152 -2.39 -13.75 3.79
C VAL A 152 -2.98 -15.05 4.36
N GLU A 153 -3.94 -14.98 5.27
CA GLU A 153 -4.72 -16.13 5.74
C GLU A 153 -5.64 -16.71 4.64
N GLU A 154 -5.98 -15.91 3.63
CA GLU A 154 -6.82 -16.36 2.51
C GLU A 154 -6.08 -17.41 1.64
N GLY A 155 -6.73 -18.56 1.39
CA GLY A 155 -6.17 -19.63 0.55
C GLY A 155 -5.78 -19.19 -0.85
N GLN A 156 -6.53 -18.22 -1.42
CA GLN A 156 -6.28 -17.65 -2.74
C GLN A 156 -4.89 -17.01 -2.86
N VAL A 157 -4.34 -16.46 -1.79
CA VAL A 157 -2.97 -15.90 -1.77
C VAL A 157 -1.96 -17.00 -2.12
N TRP A 158 -2.11 -18.18 -1.57
CA TRP A 158 -1.20 -19.31 -1.77
C TRP A 158 -1.38 -19.97 -3.14
N GLU A 159 -2.60 -20.02 -3.66
CA GLU A 159 -2.86 -20.45 -5.04
C GLU A 159 -2.18 -19.49 -6.03
N ALA A 160 -2.29 -18.18 -5.81
CA ALA A 160 -1.61 -17.17 -6.63
C ALA A 160 -0.08 -17.26 -6.48
N ALA A 161 0.43 -17.56 -5.27
CA ALA A 161 1.86 -17.73 -5.04
C ALA A 161 2.43 -18.94 -5.83
N MET A 162 1.75 -20.09 -5.84
CA MET A 162 2.14 -21.24 -6.66
C MET A 162 2.16 -20.88 -8.15
N PHE A 163 1.14 -20.15 -8.61
CA PHE A 163 1.05 -19.73 -10.00
C PHE A 163 2.20 -18.78 -10.37
N ALA A 164 2.50 -17.79 -9.52
CA ALA A 164 3.55 -16.82 -9.76
C ALA A 164 4.94 -17.48 -9.86
N ALA A 165 5.24 -18.41 -8.95
CA ALA A 165 6.51 -19.13 -8.94
C ALA A 165 6.64 -20.05 -10.15
N HIS A 166 5.58 -20.84 -10.48
CA HIS A 166 5.56 -21.72 -11.64
C HIS A 166 5.84 -20.95 -12.95
N ASN A 167 5.22 -19.80 -13.11
CA ASN A 167 5.38 -18.95 -14.30
C ASN A 167 6.61 -18.03 -14.22
N LYS A 168 7.44 -18.15 -13.18
CA LYS A 168 8.69 -17.39 -13.00
C LYS A 168 8.46 -15.88 -13.16
N LEU A 169 7.45 -15.33 -12.47
CA LEU A 169 7.04 -13.94 -12.59
C LEU A 169 8.03 -13.01 -11.85
N ASP A 170 9.27 -12.90 -12.35
CA ASP A 170 10.33 -12.05 -11.78
C ASP A 170 10.10 -10.54 -11.96
N ASN A 171 9.04 -10.18 -12.65
CA ASN A 171 8.50 -8.82 -12.74
C ASN A 171 7.35 -8.55 -11.73
N LEU A 172 7.05 -9.50 -10.83
CA LEU A 172 6.07 -9.35 -9.76
C LEU A 172 6.79 -9.12 -8.41
N VAL A 173 6.45 -8.04 -7.72
CA VAL A 173 6.90 -7.73 -6.36
C VAL A 173 5.69 -7.57 -5.45
N LEU A 174 5.62 -8.41 -4.43
CA LEU A 174 4.61 -8.33 -3.39
C LEU A 174 5.19 -7.66 -2.15
N PHE A 175 4.46 -6.72 -1.55
CA PHE A 175 4.67 -6.28 -0.19
C PHE A 175 3.62 -6.92 0.70
N VAL A 176 4.03 -7.42 1.84
CA VAL A 176 3.11 -7.78 2.93
C VAL A 176 3.28 -6.75 4.04
N ASP A 177 2.25 -5.95 4.26
CA ASP A 177 2.19 -4.98 5.36
C ASP A 177 1.95 -5.72 6.67
N GLN A 178 3.04 -6.11 7.33
CA GLN A 178 3.04 -6.82 8.60
C GLN A 178 2.86 -5.86 9.78
N ASN A 179 1.64 -5.34 9.93
CA ASN A 179 1.30 -4.45 11.04
C ASN A 179 0.85 -5.21 12.31
N GLY A 180 0.71 -6.53 12.24
CA GLY A 180 0.42 -7.43 13.34
C GLY A 180 -1.02 -7.46 13.82
N LEU A 181 -1.92 -6.67 13.19
CA LEU A 181 -3.30 -6.51 13.67
C LEU A 181 -4.31 -6.68 12.54
N GLN A 182 -5.36 -7.44 12.82
CA GLN A 182 -6.53 -7.52 11.95
C GLN A 182 -7.81 -7.06 12.71
N ILE A 183 -8.99 -7.28 12.14
CA ILE A 183 -10.24 -6.68 12.63
C ILE A 183 -10.61 -7.17 14.06
N ASP A 184 -10.30 -8.42 14.38
CA ASP A 184 -10.75 -9.08 15.62
C ASP A 184 -9.64 -9.22 16.68
N GLY A 185 -8.41 -8.82 16.39
CA GLY A 185 -7.29 -8.94 17.33
C GLY A 185 -5.91 -8.90 16.66
N THR A 186 -4.94 -9.48 17.34
CA THR A 186 -3.63 -9.71 16.73
C THR A 186 -3.72 -10.85 15.69
N VAL A 187 -2.88 -10.81 14.68
CA VAL A 187 -2.83 -11.89 13.68
C VAL A 187 -2.56 -13.24 14.33
N ASP A 188 -1.69 -13.29 15.35
CA ASP A 188 -1.34 -14.53 16.05
C ASP A 188 -2.53 -15.11 16.86
N GLU A 189 -3.38 -14.25 17.45
CA GLU A 189 -4.55 -14.69 18.20
C GLU A 189 -5.69 -15.18 17.31
N VAL A 190 -5.82 -14.60 16.11
CA VAL A 190 -6.94 -14.94 15.20
C VAL A 190 -6.59 -16.14 14.33
N ALA A 191 -5.49 -16.09 13.55
CA ALA A 191 -5.03 -17.21 12.72
C ALA A 191 -3.55 -17.06 12.37
N GLY A 192 -2.66 -17.44 13.24
CA GLY A 192 -1.21 -17.25 13.13
C GLY A 192 -0.61 -17.63 11.78
N ILE A 193 -0.01 -16.67 11.11
CA ILE A 193 0.56 -16.83 9.75
C ILE A 193 2.05 -17.20 9.74
N GLU A 194 2.73 -17.02 10.87
CA GLU A 194 4.18 -17.24 10.95
C GLU A 194 4.56 -18.77 10.86
N PRO A 195 5.73 -19.10 10.37
CA PRO A 195 6.77 -18.23 9.81
C PRO A 195 6.50 -17.86 8.35
N LEU A 196 6.11 -16.60 8.10
CA LEU A 196 5.65 -16.16 6.79
C LEU A 196 6.76 -16.15 5.72
N ASP A 197 7.99 -15.81 6.13
CA ASP A 197 9.16 -15.88 5.25
C ASP A 197 9.36 -17.30 4.69
N LYS A 198 9.33 -18.31 5.57
CA LYS A 198 9.51 -19.71 5.16
C LYS A 198 8.37 -20.21 4.28
N LYS A 199 7.16 -19.73 4.52
CA LYS A 199 6.01 -20.04 3.66
C LYS A 199 6.24 -19.52 2.24
N PHE A 200 6.52 -18.22 2.04
CA PHE A 200 6.80 -17.67 0.72
C PHE A 200 8.03 -18.30 0.06
N GLU A 201 9.12 -18.54 0.82
CA GLU A 201 10.29 -19.26 0.31
C GLU A 201 9.92 -20.66 -0.22
N SER A 202 9.10 -21.41 0.52
CA SER A 202 8.65 -22.75 0.12
C SER A 202 7.75 -22.74 -1.13
N PHE A 203 7.04 -21.64 -1.37
CA PHE A 203 6.28 -21.41 -2.61
C PHE A 203 7.16 -20.89 -3.76
N GLY A 204 8.47 -20.74 -3.57
CA GLY A 204 9.43 -20.40 -4.62
C GLY A 204 9.66 -18.91 -4.82
N PHE A 205 9.30 -18.06 -3.86
CA PHE A 205 9.63 -16.64 -3.86
C PHE A 205 11.04 -16.36 -3.36
N GLU A 206 11.63 -15.29 -3.84
CA GLU A 206 12.71 -14.61 -3.11
C GLU A 206 12.10 -13.72 -2.05
N VAL A 207 12.62 -13.75 -0.82
CA VAL A 207 12.00 -13.06 0.33
C VAL A 207 12.97 -12.06 0.95
N PHE A 208 12.52 -10.83 1.16
CA PHE A 208 13.22 -9.79 1.92
C PHE A 208 12.38 -9.35 3.11
N LYS A 209 13.04 -9.10 4.25
CA LYS A 209 12.41 -8.54 5.46
C LYS A 209 12.93 -7.14 5.69
N ILE A 210 12.04 -6.19 5.92
CA ILE A 210 12.39 -4.79 6.11
C ILE A 210 11.57 -4.14 7.22
N ASP A 211 12.05 -3.02 7.73
CA ASP A 211 11.21 -2.02 8.37
C ASP A 211 10.49 -1.25 7.26
N GLY A 212 9.15 -1.35 7.21
CA GLY A 212 8.32 -0.70 6.20
C GLY A 212 8.20 0.82 6.36
N HIS A 213 8.79 1.38 7.41
CA HIS A 213 8.88 2.83 7.64
C HIS A 213 10.28 3.39 7.36
N ASP A 214 11.25 2.55 7.01
CA ASP A 214 12.61 2.96 6.62
C ASP A 214 12.76 2.99 5.10
N PHE A 215 12.79 4.17 4.53
CA PHE A 215 12.91 4.37 3.09
C PHE A 215 14.20 3.79 2.50
N ASN A 216 15.30 3.74 3.26
CA ASN A 216 16.54 3.10 2.79
C ASN A 216 16.37 1.58 2.67
N GLN A 217 15.70 0.94 3.63
CA GLN A 217 15.41 -0.49 3.57
C GLN A 217 14.44 -0.82 2.45
N ILE A 218 13.43 0.04 2.18
CA ILE A 218 12.53 -0.11 1.04
C ILE A 218 13.32 -0.03 -0.27
N GLU A 219 14.21 0.97 -0.42
CA GLU A 219 15.08 1.13 -1.59
C GLU A 219 15.97 -0.09 -1.81
N ASP A 220 16.65 -0.55 -0.76
CA ASP A 220 17.57 -1.68 -0.83
C ASP A 220 16.85 -2.97 -1.24
N ALA A 221 15.67 -3.22 -0.68
CA ALA A 221 14.87 -4.40 -1.03
C ALA A 221 14.41 -4.36 -2.50
N LEU A 222 13.96 -3.19 -2.98
CA LEU A 222 13.53 -3.02 -4.37
C LEU A 222 14.70 -3.07 -5.35
N ASN A 223 15.87 -2.55 -5.00
CA ASN A 223 17.10 -2.70 -5.78
C ASN A 223 17.45 -4.19 -5.95
N LYS A 224 17.46 -4.95 -4.85
CA LYS A 224 17.69 -6.40 -4.88
C LYS A 224 16.61 -7.12 -5.69
N ALA A 225 15.34 -6.73 -5.55
CA ALA A 225 14.22 -7.31 -6.31
C ALA A 225 14.38 -7.15 -7.83
N ARG A 226 15.03 -6.08 -8.30
CA ARG A 226 15.33 -5.89 -9.73
C ARG A 226 16.39 -6.88 -10.27
N GLU A 227 17.25 -7.37 -9.39
CA GLU A 227 18.32 -8.32 -9.75
C GLU A 227 17.84 -9.78 -9.75
N VAL A 228 16.74 -10.08 -9.03
CA VAL A 228 16.15 -11.42 -8.99
C VAL A 228 15.64 -11.83 -10.37
N LYS A 229 16.02 -13.03 -10.81
CA LYS A 229 15.58 -13.61 -12.09
C LYS A 229 14.91 -14.96 -11.89
N GLY A 230 13.83 -15.17 -12.64
CA GLY A 230 13.11 -16.44 -12.67
C GLY A 230 12.29 -16.75 -11.42
N LYS A 231 12.13 -15.79 -10.49
CA LYS A 231 11.33 -15.93 -9.27
C LYS A 231 10.55 -14.63 -8.98
N PRO A 232 9.31 -14.70 -8.49
CA PRO A 232 8.64 -13.54 -7.90
C PRO A 232 9.31 -13.17 -6.57
N VAL A 233 9.08 -11.93 -6.13
CA VAL A 233 9.66 -11.39 -4.89
C VAL A 233 8.55 -11.07 -3.89
N ALA A 234 8.77 -11.43 -2.62
CA ALA A 234 7.95 -11.01 -1.48
C ALA A 234 8.78 -10.17 -0.51
N ILE A 235 8.33 -8.95 -0.23
CA ILE A 235 8.93 -8.04 0.75
C ILE A 235 8.02 -8.01 1.96
N LEU A 236 8.47 -8.61 3.06
CA LEU A 236 7.77 -8.61 4.34
C LEU A 236 8.14 -7.32 5.08
N ALA A 237 7.24 -6.37 5.06
CA ALA A 237 7.46 -5.04 5.61
C ALA A 237 6.81 -4.93 7.00
N LYS A 238 7.63 -4.95 8.04
CA LYS A 238 7.15 -4.68 9.40
C LYS A 238 6.72 -3.23 9.51
N THR A 239 5.48 -3.00 9.93
CA THR A 239 4.89 -1.68 10.05
C THR A 239 4.14 -1.51 11.36
N VAL A 240 3.61 -0.31 11.59
CA VAL A 240 2.77 0.03 12.73
C VAL A 240 1.38 0.42 12.22
N LYS A 241 0.35 -0.35 12.60
CA LYS A 241 -1.03 0.02 12.30
C LYS A 241 -1.37 1.35 12.94
N GLY A 242 -1.93 2.29 12.19
CA GLY A 242 -2.23 3.64 12.72
C GLY A 242 -1.03 4.59 12.78
N LYS A 243 0.09 4.29 12.11
CA LYS A 243 1.36 5.03 12.13
C LYS A 243 1.21 6.54 12.02
N GLY A 244 1.82 7.26 12.98
CA GLY A 244 1.89 8.72 13.01
C GLY A 244 0.73 9.40 13.72
N VAL A 245 -0.24 8.63 14.25
CA VAL A 245 -1.34 9.15 15.07
C VAL A 245 -1.35 8.41 16.41
N SER A 246 -0.99 9.11 17.48
CA SER A 246 -0.66 8.52 18.77
C SER A 246 -1.75 7.60 19.35
N PHE A 247 -3.02 7.98 19.23
CA PHE A 247 -4.15 7.19 19.75
C PHE A 247 -4.61 6.08 18.77
N MET A 248 -4.05 6.00 17.55
CA MET A 248 -4.35 4.95 16.58
C MET A 248 -3.27 3.88 16.51
N GLU A 249 -2.01 4.20 16.87
CA GLU A 249 -0.90 3.27 16.77
C GLU A 249 -1.14 2.00 17.60
N ASN A 250 -1.02 0.84 16.94
CA ASN A 250 -1.19 -0.48 17.51
C ASN A 250 -2.56 -0.71 18.19
N GLN A 251 -3.61 -0.04 17.71
CA GLN A 251 -4.96 -0.19 18.24
C GLN A 251 -5.88 -0.89 17.22
N VAL A 252 -6.40 -2.05 17.57
CA VAL A 252 -7.33 -2.87 16.76
C VAL A 252 -8.57 -2.07 16.36
N GLY A 253 -9.13 -1.29 17.27
CA GLY A 253 -10.36 -0.52 17.06
C GLY A 253 -10.31 0.45 15.87
N TRP A 254 -9.11 0.84 15.42
CA TRP A 254 -8.93 1.72 14.27
C TRP A 254 -8.82 0.98 12.92
N HIS A 255 -9.13 -0.31 12.89
CA HIS A 255 -9.17 -1.04 11.63
C HIS A 255 -10.20 -0.43 10.68
N GLY A 256 -11.44 -0.24 11.12
CA GLY A 256 -12.55 0.21 10.28
C GLY A 256 -13.39 1.36 10.88
N THR A 257 -12.84 2.11 11.83
CA THR A 257 -13.53 3.21 12.52
C THR A 257 -13.03 4.55 11.99
N ALA A 258 -13.94 5.41 11.53
CA ALA A 258 -13.61 6.77 11.14
C ALA A 258 -13.45 7.66 12.38
N PRO A 259 -12.51 8.65 12.37
CA PRO A 259 -12.36 9.57 13.47
C PRO A 259 -13.56 10.52 13.59
N ASN A 260 -13.92 10.89 14.82
CA ASN A 260 -14.83 12.00 15.07
C ASN A 260 -14.08 13.35 14.92
N LYS A 261 -14.76 14.47 15.13
CA LYS A 261 -14.16 15.81 14.94
C LYS A 261 -12.95 16.06 15.84
N GLU A 262 -13.04 15.73 17.12
CA GLU A 262 -11.94 15.89 18.08
C GLU A 262 -10.73 15.04 17.71
N GLN A 263 -10.97 13.78 17.38
CA GLN A 263 -9.95 12.84 16.93
C GLN A 263 -9.32 13.26 15.59
N TYR A 264 -10.13 13.80 14.68
CA TYR A 264 -9.64 14.35 13.41
C TYR A 264 -8.70 15.54 13.66
N ASP A 265 -9.10 16.48 14.53
CA ASP A 265 -8.29 17.66 14.85
C ASP A 265 -6.97 17.26 15.52
N GLN A 266 -7.01 16.32 16.46
CA GLN A 266 -5.81 15.81 17.12
C GLN A 266 -4.88 15.13 16.11
N ALA A 267 -5.40 14.19 15.31
CA ALA A 267 -4.59 13.47 14.31
C ALA A 267 -3.96 14.42 13.30
N THR A 268 -4.71 15.42 12.84
CA THR A 268 -4.21 16.43 11.90
C THR A 268 -3.11 17.29 12.54
N ALA A 269 -3.28 17.68 13.81
CA ALA A 269 -2.27 18.45 14.54
C ALA A 269 -0.97 17.65 14.73
N GLU A 270 -1.06 16.38 15.10
CA GLU A 270 0.11 15.49 15.27
C GLU A 270 0.86 15.31 13.94
N LEU A 271 0.15 15.05 12.85
CA LEU A 271 0.75 14.88 11.53
C LEU A 271 1.33 16.19 10.97
N GLN A 272 0.67 17.34 11.24
CA GLN A 272 1.20 18.65 10.86
C GLN A 272 2.49 18.98 11.63
N ALA A 273 2.53 18.70 12.94
CA ALA A 273 3.72 18.91 13.77
C ALA A 273 4.91 18.07 13.24
N GLU A 274 4.66 16.85 12.76
CA GLU A 274 5.71 16.04 12.14
C GLU A 274 6.20 16.64 10.81
N ILE A 275 5.32 17.19 9.98
CA ILE A 275 5.73 17.91 8.77
C ILE A 275 6.59 19.12 9.13
N ASP A 276 6.15 19.94 10.10
CA ASP A 276 6.87 21.15 10.54
C ASP A 276 8.26 20.77 11.08
N ARG A 277 8.36 19.72 11.87
CA ARG A 277 9.64 19.17 12.36
C ARG A 277 10.56 18.76 11.20
N LEU A 278 10.00 18.06 10.21
CA LEU A 278 10.76 17.63 9.03
C LEU A 278 11.19 18.84 8.17
N GLU A 279 10.37 19.86 8.02
CA GLU A 279 10.70 21.06 7.27
C GLU A 279 11.69 21.99 8.00
N GLY A 280 11.86 21.79 9.31
CA GLY A 280 12.74 22.63 10.14
C GLY A 280 12.06 23.93 10.58
N ASN A 281 10.74 23.94 10.68
CA ASN A 281 9.91 25.09 11.05
C ASN A 281 9.56 25.11 12.56
N CYS A 282 10.23 24.28 13.38
CA CYS A 282 10.04 24.22 14.84
C CYS A 282 11.06 25.07 15.59
#